data_0411d66f2c9f4633916fd80588602532
#
_entry.id   0411d66f2c9f4633916fd80588602532
#
_cell.length_a   1.000
_cell.length_b   1.000
_cell.length_c   1.000
_cell.angle_alpha   90.00
_cell.angle_beta   90.00
_cell.angle_gamma   90.00
#
_symmetry.space_group_name_H-M   'P 1'
#
loop_
_entity.id
_entity.type
_entity.pdbx_description
1 polymer ?
#
loop_
_entity_poly.entity_id
_entity_poly.type
_entity_poly.pdbx_seq_one_letter_code
_entity_poly.pdbx_strand_id
1 'polypeptide(L)'
;VVPYYYLSAQVPGLARSAKQSGYQTLFAHPYVEKFWGRAKAIPALGYEERWFDTRFTTLEHKGLYLSDDALIDHLIKRSEQDDKPLFAYAVTMQGHGPFDGDRYRAQQIDKACPDQSPAERQLLNTYYTGVVDAMASLERLLKTLDGSGKRYLVVAFGDHQPFLMSAGKDIHGAQP
;
A
#
# COMPACT_ATOMS: atom_id res chain seq x y z
N VAL A 1 -6.42 9.47 11.76
CA VAL A 1 -7.19 8.73 10.73
C VAL A 1 -8.66 9.01 10.99
N VAL A 2 -9.31 9.78 10.10
CA VAL A 2 -10.76 9.96 10.21
C VAL A 2 -11.41 8.63 9.82
N PRO A 3 -12.13 7.98 10.71
CA PRO A 3 -12.77 6.73 10.38
C PRO A 3 -13.77 6.95 9.24
N TYR A 4 -13.65 6.20 8.17
CA TYR A 4 -14.57 6.20 7.04
C TYR A 4 -16.03 5.99 7.42
N TYR A 5 -16.30 5.53 8.63
CA TYR A 5 -17.65 5.31 9.17
C TYR A 5 -18.55 6.55 9.12
N TYR A 6 -17.95 7.75 9.24
CA TYR A 6 -18.71 9.01 9.27
C TYR A 6 -18.97 9.59 7.88
N LEU A 7 -18.42 9.02 6.82
CA LEU A 7 -18.70 9.46 5.47
C LEU A 7 -20.08 8.95 5.02
N SER A 8 -21.09 9.79 5.19
CA SER A 8 -22.48 9.48 4.82
C SER A 8 -22.96 10.18 3.54
N ALA A 9 -22.21 11.16 3.07
CA ALA A 9 -22.56 11.97 1.91
C ALA A 9 -21.38 12.06 0.95
N GLN A 10 -21.63 12.53 -0.27
CA GLN A 10 -20.59 12.85 -1.22
C GLN A 10 -19.74 14.00 -0.70
N VAL A 11 -18.42 13.79 -0.63
CA VAL A 11 -17.48 14.81 -0.18
C VAL A 11 -16.58 15.27 -1.34
N PRO A 12 -16.16 16.54 -1.35
CA PRO A 12 -15.13 17.00 -2.27
C PRO A 12 -13.83 16.20 -2.08
N GLY A 13 -13.11 15.91 -3.17
CA GLY A 13 -11.85 15.19 -3.10
C GLY A 13 -11.23 15.00 -4.48
N LEU A 14 -9.97 14.56 -4.49
CA LEU A 14 -9.20 14.40 -5.71
C LEU A 14 -9.86 13.45 -6.72
N ALA A 15 -10.40 12.32 -6.27
CA ALA A 15 -11.07 11.38 -7.16
C ALA A 15 -12.27 12.01 -7.86
N ARG A 16 -13.06 12.80 -7.13
CA ARG A 16 -14.22 13.49 -7.70
C ARG A 16 -13.81 14.56 -8.70
N SER A 17 -12.77 15.35 -8.38
CA SER A 17 -12.22 16.37 -9.30
C SER A 17 -11.63 15.71 -10.54
N ALA A 18 -10.90 14.61 -10.40
CA ALA A 18 -10.38 13.84 -11.51
C ALA A 18 -11.51 13.34 -12.43
N LYS A 19 -12.57 12.77 -11.83
CA LYS A 19 -13.75 12.31 -12.59
C LYS A 19 -14.41 13.45 -13.38
N GLN A 20 -14.59 14.61 -12.76
CA GLN A 20 -15.13 15.80 -13.42
C GLN A 20 -14.25 16.28 -14.58
N SER A 21 -12.95 16.02 -14.51
CA SER A 21 -11.96 16.31 -15.55
C SER A 21 -11.82 15.19 -16.60
N GLY A 22 -12.70 14.18 -16.60
CA GLY A 22 -12.75 13.12 -17.58
C GLY A 22 -11.86 11.90 -17.29
N TYR A 23 -11.24 11.83 -16.12
CA TYR A 23 -10.47 10.67 -15.69
C TYR A 23 -11.39 9.54 -15.23
N GLN A 24 -10.97 8.31 -15.49
CA GLN A 24 -11.44 7.14 -14.74
C GLN A 24 -10.82 7.15 -13.36
N THR A 25 -11.53 6.66 -12.36
CA THR A 25 -11.06 6.73 -10.96
C THR A 25 -11.04 5.36 -10.32
N LEU A 26 -9.87 4.95 -9.84
CA LEU A 26 -9.61 3.66 -9.23
C LEU A 26 -9.10 3.82 -7.79
N PHE A 27 -9.71 3.09 -6.87
CA PHE A 27 -9.18 2.81 -5.54
C PHE A 27 -8.72 1.36 -5.48
N ALA A 28 -7.46 1.12 -5.13
CA ALA A 28 -6.90 -0.21 -4.99
C ALA A 28 -6.30 -0.41 -3.59
N HIS A 29 -6.78 -1.40 -2.85
CA HIS A 29 -6.27 -1.75 -1.54
C HIS A 29 -6.48 -3.25 -1.28
N PRO A 30 -5.43 -4.08 -1.35
CA PRO A 30 -5.54 -5.53 -1.23
C PRO A 30 -5.80 -5.98 0.21
N TYR A 31 -6.86 -5.50 0.79
CA TYR A 31 -7.35 -5.84 2.13
C TYR A 31 -8.87 -5.86 2.16
N VAL A 32 -9.46 -6.38 3.25
CA VAL A 32 -10.89 -6.61 3.41
C VAL A 32 -11.71 -5.34 3.15
N GLU A 33 -12.62 -5.41 2.17
CA GLU A 33 -13.46 -4.27 1.76
C GLU A 33 -14.28 -3.67 2.91
N LYS A 34 -14.87 -4.54 3.75
CA LYS A 34 -15.75 -4.10 4.85
C LYS A 34 -15.00 -3.44 6.01
N PHE A 35 -13.67 -3.61 6.08
CA PHE A 35 -12.88 -3.05 7.16
C PHE A 35 -12.94 -1.51 7.16
N TRP A 36 -13.18 -0.91 8.31
CA TRP A 36 -13.32 0.53 8.52
C TRP A 36 -14.40 1.22 7.67
N GLY A 37 -15.41 0.50 7.20
CA GLY A 37 -16.50 1.10 6.42
C GLY A 37 -16.14 1.50 4.99
N ARG A 38 -15.03 0.97 4.43
CA ARG A 38 -14.52 1.30 3.08
C ARG A 38 -15.57 1.07 1.99
N ALA A 39 -16.36 0.01 2.08
CA ALA A 39 -17.41 -0.29 1.11
C ALA A 39 -18.36 0.90 0.88
N LYS A 40 -18.62 1.68 1.92
CA LYS A 40 -19.47 2.88 1.86
C LYS A 40 -18.66 4.14 1.51
N ALA A 41 -17.48 4.28 2.11
CA ALA A 41 -16.70 5.50 2.03
C ALA A 41 -16.06 5.71 0.64
N ILE A 42 -15.52 4.66 0.04
CA ILE A 42 -14.79 4.79 -1.22
C ILE A 42 -15.67 5.31 -2.38
N PRO A 43 -16.92 4.82 -2.57
CA PRO A 43 -17.85 5.44 -3.53
C PRO A 43 -18.19 6.89 -3.20
N ALA A 44 -18.37 7.22 -1.90
CA ALA A 44 -18.67 8.58 -1.46
C ALA A 44 -17.53 9.56 -1.78
N LEU A 45 -16.28 9.09 -1.81
CA LEU A 45 -15.10 9.86 -2.22
C LEU A 45 -15.00 10.06 -3.73
N GLY A 46 -15.78 9.33 -4.54
CA GLY A 46 -15.84 9.51 -6.00
C GLY A 46 -15.09 8.48 -6.83
N TYR A 47 -14.62 7.39 -6.22
CA TYR A 47 -14.02 6.29 -6.95
C TYR A 47 -15.08 5.41 -7.61
N GLU A 48 -14.92 5.14 -8.90
CA GLU A 48 -15.84 4.32 -9.71
C GLU A 48 -15.43 2.86 -9.67
N GLU A 49 -14.15 2.60 -9.81
CA GLU A 49 -13.56 1.26 -9.73
C GLU A 49 -12.90 1.04 -8.36
N ARG A 50 -13.05 -0.16 -7.82
CA ARG A 50 -12.56 -0.51 -6.48
C ARG A 50 -11.99 -1.91 -6.50
N TRP A 51 -10.75 -2.05 -6.05
CA TRP A 51 -10.07 -3.32 -5.92
C TRP A 51 -9.75 -3.61 -4.46
N PHE A 52 -10.25 -4.72 -3.97
CA PHE A 52 -10.02 -5.23 -2.62
C PHE A 52 -9.42 -6.64 -2.68
N ASP A 53 -9.18 -7.24 -1.51
CA ASP A 53 -8.57 -8.56 -1.33
C ASP A 53 -9.13 -9.65 -2.26
N THR A 54 -10.44 -9.70 -2.45
CA THR A 54 -11.12 -10.70 -3.29
C THR A 54 -10.68 -10.69 -4.75
N ARG A 55 -10.10 -9.58 -5.24
CA ARG A 55 -9.58 -9.48 -6.60
C ARG A 55 -8.23 -10.17 -6.77
N PHE A 56 -7.48 -10.37 -5.68
CA PHE A 56 -6.06 -10.74 -5.69
C PHE A 56 -5.77 -12.13 -5.12
N THR A 57 -6.78 -12.98 -4.96
CA THR A 57 -6.67 -14.26 -4.24
C THR A 57 -5.70 -15.28 -4.85
N THR A 58 -5.39 -15.17 -6.14
CA THR A 58 -4.51 -16.09 -6.88
C THR A 58 -3.11 -15.52 -7.14
N LEU A 59 -2.81 -14.35 -6.61
CA LEU A 59 -1.56 -13.64 -6.88
C LEU A 59 -0.51 -13.90 -5.80
N GLU A 60 0.72 -13.49 -6.10
CA GLU A 60 1.85 -13.63 -5.18
C GLU A 60 1.61 -12.85 -3.88
N HIS A 61 1.84 -13.54 -2.76
CA HIS A 61 1.80 -12.95 -1.42
C HIS A 61 3.18 -13.03 -0.78
N LYS A 62 3.49 -12.04 0.06
CA LYS A 62 4.62 -12.07 0.98
C LYS A 62 4.09 -12.05 2.41
N GLY A 63 4.17 -13.20 3.07
CA GLY A 63 3.46 -13.43 4.33
C GLY A 63 1.94 -13.40 4.15
N LEU A 64 1.27 -12.59 4.96
CA LEU A 64 -0.20 -12.47 4.95
C LEU A 64 -0.75 -11.60 3.81
N TYR A 65 0.09 -10.81 3.16
CA TYR A 65 -0.36 -9.75 2.27
C TYR A 65 0.09 -9.95 0.84
N LEU A 66 -0.72 -9.42 -0.08
CA LEU A 66 -0.36 -9.34 -1.49
C LEU A 66 0.98 -8.62 -1.63
N SER A 67 1.86 -9.12 -2.52
CA SER A 67 3.11 -8.42 -2.83
C SER A 67 2.82 -7.08 -3.52
N ASP A 68 3.65 -6.08 -3.23
CA ASP A 68 3.53 -4.76 -3.87
C ASP A 68 3.74 -4.88 -5.38
N ASP A 69 4.60 -5.78 -5.83
CA ASP A 69 4.83 -6.07 -7.25
C ASP A 69 3.56 -6.56 -7.95
N ALA A 70 2.81 -7.48 -7.33
CA ALA A 70 1.56 -7.97 -7.90
C ALA A 70 0.50 -6.86 -8.02
N LEU A 71 0.40 -5.98 -7.03
CA LEU A 71 -0.50 -4.82 -7.09
C LEU A 71 -0.07 -3.87 -8.22
N ILE A 72 1.22 -3.55 -8.32
CA ILE A 72 1.79 -2.67 -9.34
C ILE A 72 1.53 -3.22 -10.75
N ASP A 73 1.72 -4.50 -10.99
CA ASP A 73 1.45 -5.14 -12.28
C ASP A 73 -0.02 -4.97 -12.70
N HIS A 74 -0.94 -5.06 -11.76
CA HIS A 74 -2.36 -4.83 -12.01
C HIS A 74 -2.66 -3.36 -12.34
N LEU A 75 -2.01 -2.42 -11.64
CA LEU A 75 -2.15 -0.99 -11.90
C LEU A 75 -1.60 -0.60 -13.28
N ILE A 76 -0.44 -1.13 -13.66
CA ILE A 76 0.15 -0.92 -14.98
C ILE A 76 -0.80 -1.43 -16.06
N LYS A 77 -1.23 -2.70 -15.98
CA LYS A 77 -2.19 -3.27 -16.93
C LYS A 77 -3.47 -2.44 -17.02
N ARG A 78 -3.97 -1.95 -15.88
CA ARG A 78 -5.18 -1.12 -15.88
C ARG A 78 -4.98 0.21 -16.58
N SER A 79 -3.81 0.82 -16.44
CA SER A 79 -3.47 2.09 -17.08
C SER A 79 -3.33 1.98 -18.61
N GLU A 80 -3.20 0.76 -19.13
CA GLU A 80 -3.05 0.46 -20.55
C GLU A 80 -4.37 0.07 -21.24
N GLN A 81 -5.43 -0.25 -20.46
CA GLN A 81 -6.67 -0.80 -21.01
C GLN A 81 -7.53 0.20 -21.78
N ASP A 82 -7.40 1.48 -21.47
CA ASP A 82 -8.25 2.53 -22.05
C ASP A 82 -7.42 3.74 -22.49
N ASP A 83 -7.95 4.48 -23.46
CA ASP A 83 -7.38 5.78 -23.88
C ASP A 83 -7.69 6.91 -22.88
N LYS A 84 -8.65 6.71 -21.99
CA LYS A 84 -8.99 7.70 -20.95
C LYS A 84 -7.91 7.75 -19.89
N PRO A 85 -7.57 8.94 -19.39
CA PRO A 85 -6.63 9.06 -18.31
C PRO A 85 -7.17 8.40 -17.03
N LEU A 86 -6.28 7.75 -16.28
CA LEU A 86 -6.60 7.07 -15.03
C LEU A 86 -6.08 7.88 -13.84
N PHE A 87 -6.94 8.14 -12.87
CA PHE A 87 -6.57 8.55 -11.52
C PHE A 87 -6.68 7.34 -10.60
N ALA A 88 -5.54 6.79 -10.18
CA ALA A 88 -5.48 5.65 -9.27
C ALA A 88 -4.93 6.07 -7.90
N TYR A 89 -5.61 5.69 -6.83
CA TYR A 89 -5.11 5.75 -5.47
C TYR A 89 -4.93 4.32 -4.96
N ALA A 90 -3.68 3.92 -4.77
CA ALA A 90 -3.32 2.58 -4.35
C ALA A 90 -2.71 2.60 -2.94
N VAL A 91 -3.17 1.71 -2.08
CA VAL A 91 -2.62 1.48 -0.74
C VAL A 91 -2.04 0.07 -0.72
N THR A 92 -0.74 -0.04 -0.52
CA THR A 92 -0.07 -1.34 -0.42
C THR A 92 -0.24 -1.97 0.96
N MET A 93 0.00 -3.26 1.08
CA MET A 93 -0.13 -3.98 2.36
C MET A 93 1.09 -4.82 2.71
N GLN A 94 1.98 -5.08 1.77
CA GLN A 94 3.14 -5.95 2.01
C GLN A 94 3.99 -5.48 3.19
N GLY A 95 4.19 -4.17 3.33
CA GLY A 95 4.94 -3.55 4.41
C GLY A 95 4.20 -3.41 5.73
N HIS A 96 2.92 -3.84 5.83
CA HIS A 96 2.13 -3.70 7.06
C HIS A 96 2.46 -4.77 8.11
N GLY A 97 2.38 -4.41 9.41
CA GLY A 97 2.49 -5.39 10.51
C GLY A 97 1.40 -6.48 10.47
N PRO A 98 1.54 -7.56 11.26
CA PRO A 98 2.62 -7.81 12.22
C PRO A 98 3.95 -8.12 11.54
N PHE A 99 5.08 -7.74 12.16
CA PHE A 99 6.44 -7.92 11.63
C PHE A 99 7.14 -9.16 12.18
N ASP A 100 6.40 -10.08 12.71
CA ASP A 100 6.86 -11.36 13.24
C ASP A 100 7.03 -12.41 12.13
N GLY A 101 7.94 -13.35 12.36
CA GLY A 101 8.17 -14.50 11.49
C GLY A 101 9.04 -14.23 10.26
N ASP A 102 9.21 -15.26 9.46
CA ASP A 102 10.03 -15.26 8.25
C ASP A 102 9.24 -14.85 7.01
N ARG A 103 8.72 -13.62 7.00
CA ARG A 103 8.02 -13.08 5.82
C ARG A 103 8.94 -13.01 4.61
N TYR A 104 10.21 -12.71 4.82
CA TYR A 104 11.23 -12.58 3.79
C TYR A 104 12.33 -13.62 3.98
N ARG A 105 12.71 -14.31 2.90
CA ARG A 105 13.74 -15.36 2.93
C ARG A 105 15.15 -14.81 3.18
N ALA A 106 15.44 -13.60 2.73
CA ALA A 106 16.72 -12.96 2.92
C ALA A 106 16.62 -11.89 4.01
N GLN A 107 17.59 -11.87 4.92
CA GLN A 107 17.72 -10.81 5.90
C GLN A 107 18.58 -9.69 5.33
N GLN A 108 18.07 -8.47 5.33
CA GLN A 108 18.78 -7.30 4.80
C GLN A 108 19.61 -6.59 5.89
N ILE A 109 19.23 -6.77 7.16
CA ILE A 109 19.95 -6.19 8.31
C ILE A 109 20.55 -7.31 9.15
N ASP A 110 21.85 -7.51 9.03
CA ASP A 110 22.56 -8.53 9.81
C ASP A 110 23.30 -7.96 11.05
N LYS A 111 23.54 -6.64 11.12
CA LYS A 111 24.42 -6.02 12.10
C LYS A 111 23.92 -4.75 12.78
N ALA A 112 22.71 -4.31 12.51
CA ALA A 112 22.36 -2.90 12.70
C ALA A 112 22.10 -2.47 14.14
N CYS A 113 21.86 -3.37 15.08
CA CYS A 113 21.47 -2.97 16.45
C CYS A 113 22.03 -3.96 17.49
N PRO A 114 23.28 -3.80 17.92
CA PRO A 114 23.94 -4.73 18.87
C PRO A 114 23.22 -4.81 20.23
N ASP A 115 22.53 -3.75 20.62
CA ASP A 115 21.82 -3.66 21.91
C ASP A 115 20.40 -4.24 21.90
N GLN A 116 19.93 -4.72 20.73
CA GLN A 116 18.59 -5.27 20.58
C GLN A 116 18.57 -6.78 20.86
N SER A 117 17.49 -7.25 21.46
CA SER A 117 17.24 -8.69 21.62
C SER A 117 17.10 -9.38 20.26
N PRO A 118 17.29 -10.71 20.15
CA PRO A 118 17.08 -11.44 18.93
C PRO A 118 15.69 -11.23 18.31
N ALA A 119 14.64 -11.13 19.13
CA ALA A 119 13.28 -10.89 18.67
C ALA A 119 13.11 -9.47 18.10
N GLU A 120 13.70 -8.47 18.69
CA GLU A 120 13.69 -7.10 18.20
C GLU A 120 14.46 -6.98 16.87
N ARG A 121 15.61 -7.64 16.76
CA ARG A 121 16.36 -7.69 15.49
C ARG A 121 15.55 -8.34 14.38
N GLN A 122 14.86 -9.45 14.67
CA GLN A 122 13.99 -10.11 13.69
C GLN A 122 12.85 -9.20 13.23
N LEU A 123 12.19 -8.52 14.16
CA LEU A 123 11.12 -7.58 13.86
C LEU A 123 11.61 -6.42 13.00
N LEU A 124 12.72 -5.78 13.39
CA LEU A 124 13.35 -4.69 12.65
C LEU A 124 13.78 -5.14 11.26
N ASN A 125 14.37 -6.33 11.14
CA ASN A 125 14.77 -6.88 9.85
C ASN A 125 13.57 -7.13 8.92
N THR A 126 12.48 -7.67 9.45
CA THR A 126 11.24 -7.87 8.67
C THR A 126 10.68 -6.53 8.19
N TYR A 127 10.61 -5.52 9.06
CA TYR A 127 10.15 -4.19 8.68
C TYR A 127 11.06 -3.55 7.62
N TYR A 128 12.36 -3.51 7.86
CA TYR A 128 13.33 -2.91 6.94
C TYR A 128 13.33 -3.59 5.56
N THR A 129 13.31 -4.93 5.54
CA THR A 129 13.22 -5.66 4.28
C THR A 129 11.95 -5.30 3.51
N GLY A 130 10.83 -5.13 4.22
CA GLY A 130 9.59 -4.65 3.61
C GLY A 130 9.72 -3.26 2.99
N VAL A 131 10.43 -2.35 3.66
CA VAL A 131 10.70 -1.00 3.10
C VAL A 131 11.57 -1.07 1.87
N VAL A 132 12.65 -1.88 1.89
CA VAL A 132 13.53 -2.07 0.73
C VAL A 132 12.76 -2.65 -0.45
N ASP A 133 11.92 -3.66 -0.22
CA ASP A 133 11.08 -4.26 -1.25
C ASP A 133 10.08 -3.25 -1.83
N ALA A 134 9.42 -2.46 -0.97
CA ALA A 134 8.48 -1.43 -1.42
C ALA A 134 9.16 -0.37 -2.30
N MET A 135 10.38 0.04 -1.93
CA MET A 135 11.17 0.98 -2.73
C MET A 135 11.59 0.38 -4.08
N ALA A 136 11.97 -0.90 -4.11
CA ALA A 136 12.30 -1.61 -5.36
C ALA A 136 11.07 -1.73 -6.27
N SER A 137 9.91 -2.03 -5.70
CA SER A 137 8.64 -2.09 -6.43
C SER A 137 8.24 -0.73 -6.99
N LEU A 138 8.43 0.35 -6.23
CA LEU A 138 8.21 1.72 -6.70
C LEU A 138 9.17 2.09 -7.84
N GLU A 139 10.46 1.78 -7.71
CA GLU A 139 11.45 2.01 -8.76
C GLU A 139 11.07 1.27 -10.06
N ARG A 140 10.64 0.02 -9.94
CA ARG A 140 10.14 -0.77 -11.09
C ARG A 140 8.93 -0.11 -11.75
N LEU A 141 7.96 0.36 -10.95
CA LEU A 141 6.82 1.11 -11.46
C LEU A 141 7.28 2.33 -12.27
N LEU A 142 8.13 3.17 -11.69
CA LEU A 142 8.60 4.40 -12.33
C LEU A 142 9.34 4.11 -13.66
N LYS A 143 10.22 3.10 -13.69
CA LYS A 143 10.91 2.67 -14.92
C LYS A 143 9.94 2.19 -16.00
N THR A 144 8.92 1.42 -15.61
CA THR A 144 7.91 0.93 -16.56
C THR A 144 7.09 2.07 -17.14
N LEU A 145 6.68 3.02 -16.31
CA LEU A 145 5.91 4.18 -16.74
C LEU A 145 6.73 5.10 -17.65
N ASP A 146 8.00 5.34 -17.32
CA ASP A 146 8.92 6.15 -18.14
C ASP A 146 9.09 5.55 -19.55
N GLY A 147 9.21 4.24 -19.65
CA GLY A 147 9.31 3.52 -20.91
C GLY A 147 8.03 3.46 -21.75
N SER A 148 6.88 3.85 -21.20
CA SER A 148 5.57 3.70 -21.87
C SER A 148 5.26 4.76 -22.93
N GLY A 149 6.00 5.87 -22.98
CA GLY A 149 5.75 7.03 -23.83
C GLY A 149 4.53 7.88 -23.45
N LYS A 150 3.81 7.53 -22.38
CA LYS A 150 2.69 8.31 -21.84
C LYS A 150 3.18 9.25 -20.72
N ARG A 151 2.41 10.29 -20.43
CA ARG A 151 2.71 11.19 -19.30
C ARG A 151 2.05 10.67 -18.04
N TYR A 152 2.83 10.59 -16.96
CA TYR A 152 2.37 10.17 -15.64
C TYR A 152 2.76 11.19 -14.57
N LEU A 153 1.97 11.27 -13.53
CA LEU A 153 2.31 11.89 -12.25
C LEU A 153 2.19 10.81 -11.19
N VAL A 154 3.28 10.50 -10.52
CA VAL A 154 3.30 9.55 -9.40
C VAL A 154 3.60 10.30 -8.12
N VAL A 155 2.77 10.11 -7.11
CA VAL A 155 2.99 10.61 -5.75
C VAL A 155 3.02 9.42 -4.82
N ALA A 156 4.15 9.18 -4.15
CA ALA A 156 4.33 8.09 -3.20
C ALA A 156 4.64 8.67 -1.81
N PHE A 157 4.01 8.11 -0.79
CA PHE A 157 4.22 8.54 0.60
C PHE A 157 3.87 7.41 1.57
N GLY A 158 4.46 7.45 2.78
CA GLY A 158 4.01 6.61 3.90
C GLY A 158 2.75 7.22 4.53
N ASP A 159 1.77 6.40 4.82
CA ASP A 159 0.50 6.84 5.41
C ASP A 159 0.59 7.10 6.92
N HIS A 160 1.43 6.38 7.62
CA HIS A 160 1.72 6.51 9.04
C HIS A 160 3.02 5.80 9.42
N GLN A 161 3.52 6.06 10.62
CA GLN A 161 4.65 5.31 11.18
C GLN A 161 4.24 3.86 11.49
N PRO A 162 5.16 2.89 11.36
CA PRO A 162 4.90 1.51 11.72
C PRO A 162 4.78 1.39 13.24
N PHE A 163 3.88 0.52 13.67
CA PHE A 163 3.77 0.16 15.08
C PHE A 163 4.71 -1.02 15.37
N LEU A 164 5.92 -0.70 15.84
CA LEU A 164 6.96 -1.68 16.14
C LEU A 164 6.98 -1.98 17.64
N MET A 165 6.24 -3.00 18.07
CA MET A 165 6.17 -3.45 19.45
C MET A 165 7.03 -4.68 19.68
N SER A 166 7.91 -4.62 20.68
CA SER A 166 8.62 -5.77 21.20
C SER A 166 8.43 -5.85 22.70
N ALA A 167 8.04 -7.02 23.22
CA ALA A 167 7.79 -7.26 24.65
C ALA A 167 6.90 -6.20 25.32
N GLY A 168 5.90 -5.67 24.60
CA GLY A 168 4.98 -4.64 25.12
C GLY A 168 5.55 -3.22 25.15
N LYS A 169 6.72 -2.98 24.54
CA LYS A 169 7.33 -1.65 24.41
C LYS A 169 7.46 -1.25 22.95
N ASP A 170 7.18 0.01 22.65
CA ASP A 170 7.49 0.59 21.34
C ASP A 170 9.00 0.78 21.22
N ILE A 171 9.61 0.14 20.22
CA ILE A 171 11.07 0.21 20.00
C ILE A 171 11.52 1.50 19.28
N HIS A 172 10.61 2.34 18.84
CA HIS A 172 10.94 3.66 18.31
C HIS A 172 11.29 4.69 19.39
N GLY A 173 11.10 4.36 20.67
CA GLY A 173 11.28 5.31 21.75
C GLY A 173 10.26 6.46 21.75
N ALA A 174 9.25 6.42 20.90
CA ALA A 174 8.13 7.34 20.96
C ALA A 174 7.28 6.98 22.18
N GLN A 175 7.18 7.87 23.15
CA GLN A 175 6.17 7.77 24.19
C GLN A 175 4.79 7.98 23.56
N PRO A 176 3.76 7.25 24.02
CA PRO A 176 2.40 7.39 23.54
C PRO A 176 1.83 8.78 23.77
#